data_188aafa4e89630de62ebbecf1948fa40
#
_entry.id   188aafa4e89630de62ebbecf1948fa40
#
_cell.length_a   1.000
_cell.length_b   1.000
_cell.length_c   1.000
_cell.angle_alpha   90.00
_cell.angle_beta   90.00
_cell.angle_gamma   90.00
#
_symmetry.space_group_name_H-M   'P 1'
#
loop_
_entity.id
_entity.type
_entity.pdbx_description
1 polymer ?
#
loop_
_entity_poly.entity_id
_entity_poly.type
_entity_poly.pdbx_seq_one_letter_code
_entity_poly.pdbx_strand_id
1 'polypeptide(L)'
;MFISKVFVLLFALLVGSALAAPVRIERSLGEPQLSTRGIGQMAQAAGVAIKIKKNLKPTKGKSVFWSGSRPSKNGPVSVEKDAERYAKAKGKEVLAPTLQKQGINIPAQKDSPYSYKLWKYASKVYAQRTSGSAHAVLGSTRRPGNIYDTIEKPELMKNKKVTKLTEHNAETGKKTVVK
;
A
#
# COMPACT_ATOMS: atom_id res chain seq x y z
N MET A 1 -9.41 -7.56 -17.59
CA MET A 1 -10.41 -6.78 -16.85
C MET A 1 -11.05 -7.66 -15.77
N PHE A 2 -10.23 -8.08 -14.79
CA PHE A 2 -10.68 -8.89 -13.65
C PHE A 2 -10.05 -8.34 -12.37
N ILE A 3 -10.50 -7.16 -11.99
CA ILE A 3 -10.11 -6.56 -10.72
C ILE A 3 -11.40 -6.21 -10.02
N SER A 4 -11.53 -6.66 -8.81
CA SER A 4 -12.45 -6.07 -7.86
C SER A 4 -13.73 -6.80 -7.48
N LYS A 5 -14.00 -8.01 -7.90
CA LYS A 5 -15.20 -8.69 -7.36
C LYS A 5 -15.05 -9.10 -5.89
N VAL A 6 -13.83 -9.31 -5.39
CA VAL A 6 -13.60 -9.74 -4.00
C VAL A 6 -13.68 -8.59 -3.01
N PHE A 7 -13.31 -7.37 -3.40
CA PHE A 7 -13.38 -6.21 -2.49
C PHE A 7 -14.78 -5.58 -2.43
N VAL A 8 -15.54 -5.71 -3.51
CA VAL A 8 -16.93 -5.23 -3.57
C VAL A 8 -17.88 -6.17 -2.85
N LEU A 9 -17.63 -7.50 -2.86
CA LEU A 9 -18.48 -8.46 -2.16
C LEU A 9 -18.45 -8.33 -0.63
N LEU A 10 -17.33 -7.85 -0.05
CA LEU A 10 -17.27 -7.61 1.40
C LEU A 10 -18.05 -6.37 1.83
N PHE A 11 -18.31 -5.43 0.92
CA PHE A 11 -19.08 -4.21 1.20
C PHE A 11 -20.57 -4.33 0.86
N ALA A 12 -20.96 -5.22 -0.07
CA ALA A 12 -22.36 -5.38 -0.48
C ALA A 12 -23.21 -6.17 0.54
N LEU A 13 -22.58 -6.90 1.46
CA LEU A 13 -23.29 -7.69 2.49
C LEU A 13 -23.79 -6.88 3.70
N LEU A 14 -23.50 -5.57 3.76
CA LEU A 14 -23.83 -4.73 4.91
C LEU A 14 -24.96 -3.70 4.68
N VAL A 15 -25.58 -3.64 3.50
CA VAL A 15 -26.57 -2.60 3.21
C VAL A 15 -27.99 -3.16 2.87
N GLY A 16 -28.17 -4.44 2.88
CA GLY A 16 -29.43 -5.03 2.47
C GLY A 16 -30.10 -5.95 3.51
N SER A 17 -30.61 -5.40 4.59
CA SER A 17 -31.65 -6.08 5.39
C SER A 17 -32.29 -5.14 6.42
N ALA A 18 -33.17 -4.30 5.97
CA ALA A 18 -34.18 -3.70 6.84
C ALA A 18 -35.51 -3.80 6.13
N LEU A 19 -36.26 -4.85 6.43
CA LEU A 19 -37.72 -4.93 6.41
C LEU A 19 -38.16 -6.43 6.33
N ALA A 20 -38.29 -7.08 7.47
CA ALA A 20 -39.22 -8.20 7.62
C ALA A 20 -39.48 -8.47 9.11
N ALA A 21 -40.72 -8.74 9.44
CA ALA A 21 -41.36 -8.83 10.74
C ALA A 21 -40.79 -9.88 11.73
N PRO A 22 -41.20 -9.88 13.00
CA PRO A 22 -40.48 -10.53 14.07
C PRO A 22 -40.68 -12.04 14.08
N VAL A 23 -39.67 -12.79 13.77
CA VAL A 23 -39.55 -14.20 14.13
C VAL A 23 -38.73 -14.29 15.42
N ARG A 24 -39.35 -14.74 16.47
CA ARG A 24 -38.75 -15.05 17.76
C ARG A 24 -37.86 -16.28 17.57
N ILE A 25 -36.57 -16.10 17.41
CA ILE A 25 -35.58 -17.17 17.40
C ILE A 25 -34.77 -17.06 18.69
N GLU A 26 -34.77 -18.14 19.45
CA GLU A 26 -34.04 -18.30 20.70
C GLU A 26 -32.52 -18.05 20.47
N ARG A 27 -31.96 -17.27 21.39
CA ARG A 27 -30.53 -16.96 21.41
C ARG A 27 -29.74 -18.23 21.71
N SER A 28 -28.96 -18.67 20.73
CA SER A 28 -27.85 -19.57 20.96
C SER A 28 -26.69 -19.12 20.08
N LEU A 29 -25.51 -18.95 20.72
CA LEU A 29 -24.17 -18.76 20.17
C LEU A 29 -23.84 -17.33 19.73
N GLY A 30 -22.94 -16.72 20.53
CA GLY A 30 -22.35 -15.44 20.44
C GLY A 30 -22.00 -14.91 19.03
N GLU A 31 -22.85 -14.07 18.51
CA GLU A 31 -22.44 -13.18 17.41
C GLU A 31 -21.31 -12.26 17.92
N PRO A 32 -20.21 -12.14 17.18
CA PRO A 32 -19.18 -11.18 17.53
C PRO A 32 -19.79 -9.77 17.46
N GLN A 33 -20.09 -9.20 18.62
CA GLN A 33 -20.53 -7.81 18.75
C GLN A 33 -19.42 -6.92 18.19
N LEU A 34 -19.57 -6.48 16.95
CA LEU A 34 -18.76 -5.41 16.39
C LEU A 34 -18.95 -4.17 17.28
N SER A 35 -17.96 -3.85 18.10
CA SER A 35 -18.01 -2.66 18.94
C SER A 35 -18.19 -1.42 18.05
N THR A 36 -18.93 -0.42 18.52
CA THR A 36 -19.12 0.87 17.82
C THR A 36 -17.78 1.48 17.40
N ARG A 37 -16.71 1.28 18.19
CA ARG A 37 -15.33 1.66 17.87
C ARG A 37 -14.79 0.93 16.63
N GLY A 38 -15.08 -0.36 16.48
CA GLY A 38 -14.67 -1.16 15.31
C GLY A 38 -15.36 -0.70 14.01
N ILE A 39 -16.64 -0.37 14.09
CA ILE A 39 -17.42 0.16 12.96
C ILE A 39 -16.84 1.50 12.51
N GLY A 40 -16.55 2.41 13.46
CA GLY A 40 -15.92 3.71 13.16
C GLY A 40 -14.56 3.58 12.47
N GLN A 41 -13.70 2.69 12.97
CA GLN A 41 -12.38 2.44 12.36
C GLN A 41 -12.50 1.85 10.95
N MET A 42 -13.47 0.97 10.72
CA MET A 42 -13.73 0.39 9.40
C MET A 42 -14.22 1.45 8.41
N ALA A 43 -15.16 2.32 8.82
CA ALA A 43 -15.65 3.42 8.01
C ALA A 43 -14.53 4.41 7.66
N GLN A 44 -13.66 4.75 8.62
CA GLN A 44 -12.49 5.58 8.40
C GLN A 44 -11.53 4.94 7.37
N ALA A 45 -11.23 3.65 7.53
CA ALA A 45 -10.37 2.91 6.60
C ALA A 45 -10.95 2.88 5.18
N ALA A 46 -12.27 2.70 5.05
CA ALA A 46 -12.95 2.77 3.78
C ALA A 46 -12.82 4.15 3.11
N GLY A 47 -12.99 5.22 3.87
CA GLY A 47 -12.80 6.59 3.40
C GLY A 47 -11.37 6.84 2.90
N VAL A 48 -10.36 6.35 3.62
CA VAL A 48 -8.95 6.43 3.19
C VAL A 48 -8.72 5.63 1.91
N ALA A 49 -9.25 4.41 1.81
CA ALA A 49 -9.13 3.59 0.60
C ALA A 49 -9.76 4.26 -0.64
N ILE A 50 -10.90 4.93 -0.47
CA ILE A 50 -11.53 5.73 -1.53
C ILE A 50 -10.63 6.88 -1.96
N LYS A 51 -10.03 7.63 -1.01
CA LYS A 51 -9.07 8.71 -1.31
C LYS A 51 -7.86 8.17 -2.07
N ILE A 52 -7.27 7.05 -1.64
CA ILE A 52 -6.18 6.38 -2.36
C ILE A 52 -6.61 6.08 -3.79
N LYS A 53 -7.78 5.43 -3.96
CA LYS A 53 -8.30 5.08 -5.28
C LYS A 53 -8.57 6.28 -6.18
N LYS A 54 -9.02 7.40 -5.65
CA LYS A 54 -9.35 8.59 -6.45
C LYS A 54 -8.14 9.49 -6.70
N ASN A 55 -7.36 9.76 -5.66
CA ASN A 55 -6.42 10.88 -5.63
C ASN A 55 -4.96 10.50 -5.79
N LEU A 56 -4.55 9.26 -5.45
CA LEU A 56 -3.14 8.87 -5.52
C LEU A 56 -2.67 8.84 -6.99
N LYS A 57 -1.90 9.85 -7.38
CA LYS A 57 -1.38 10.04 -8.75
C LYS A 57 0.13 10.27 -8.70
N PRO A 58 0.96 9.23 -8.93
CA PRO A 58 2.41 9.41 -9.06
C PRO A 58 2.75 10.29 -10.26
N THR A 59 3.77 11.12 -10.11
CA THR A 59 4.29 11.93 -11.21
C THR A 59 5.04 11.04 -12.20
N LYS A 60 4.81 11.22 -13.49
CA LYS A 60 5.45 10.42 -14.55
C LYS A 60 6.98 10.44 -14.42
N GLY A 61 7.60 9.28 -14.42
CA GLY A 61 9.06 9.10 -14.37
C GLY A 61 9.71 9.40 -13.02
N LYS A 62 8.91 9.67 -11.95
CA LYS A 62 9.46 10.08 -10.65
C LYS A 62 9.31 9.02 -9.55
N SER A 63 8.60 7.93 -9.76
CA SER A 63 8.31 6.97 -8.70
C SER A 63 9.55 6.23 -8.21
N VAL A 64 9.73 6.23 -6.89
CA VAL A 64 10.75 5.45 -6.19
C VAL A 64 10.06 4.54 -5.17
N PHE A 65 10.41 3.27 -5.23
CA PHE A 65 9.98 2.21 -4.32
C PHE A 65 11.14 1.85 -3.39
N TRP A 66 10.86 1.18 -2.28
CA TRP A 66 11.91 0.71 -1.40
C TRP A 66 11.48 -0.54 -0.64
N SER A 67 12.45 -1.34 -0.23
CA SER A 67 12.20 -2.49 0.64
C SER A 67 13.46 -3.00 1.31
N GLY A 68 13.29 -3.52 2.53
CA GLY A 68 14.34 -4.20 3.26
C GLY A 68 15.19 -3.29 4.13
N SER A 69 16.28 -3.87 4.60
CA SER A 69 17.26 -3.22 5.47
C SER A 69 18.67 -3.50 4.97
N ARG A 70 19.60 -2.68 5.38
CA ARG A 70 21.03 -2.87 5.20
C ARG A 70 21.75 -2.96 6.56
N PRO A 71 22.90 -3.63 6.65
CA PRO A 71 23.69 -3.63 7.85
C PRO A 71 24.15 -2.22 8.24
N SER A 72 24.26 -1.98 9.53
CA SER A 72 24.92 -0.79 10.08
C SER A 72 25.65 -1.19 11.37
N LYS A 73 26.50 -0.29 11.90
CA LYS A 73 27.23 -0.53 13.16
C LYS A 73 26.32 -0.87 14.35
N ASN A 74 25.09 -0.33 14.33
CA ASN A 74 24.10 -0.50 15.41
C ASN A 74 22.98 -1.50 15.05
N GLY A 75 23.22 -2.42 14.10
CA GLY A 75 22.25 -3.40 13.64
C GLY A 75 21.58 -3.00 12.31
N PRO A 76 20.60 -3.80 11.83
CA PRO A 76 19.96 -3.58 10.55
C PRO A 76 19.15 -2.27 10.53
N VAL A 77 19.35 -1.46 9.50
CA VAL A 77 18.64 -0.18 9.29
C VAL A 77 17.78 -0.25 8.04
N SER A 78 16.51 0.18 8.14
CA SER A 78 15.61 0.32 6.98
C SER A 78 16.23 1.21 5.90
N VAL A 79 16.09 0.80 4.63
CA VAL A 79 16.52 1.60 3.49
C VAL A 79 15.52 2.70 3.08
N GLU A 80 14.49 2.92 3.86
CA GLU A 80 13.50 3.98 3.63
C GLU A 80 14.15 5.36 3.47
N LYS A 81 15.00 5.75 4.45
CA LYS A 81 15.73 7.03 4.38
C LYS A 81 16.72 7.10 3.22
N ASP A 82 17.28 5.96 2.80
CA ASP A 82 18.14 5.91 1.61
C ASP A 82 17.33 6.17 0.35
N ALA A 83 16.11 5.62 0.24
CA ALA A 83 15.18 5.88 -0.86
C ALA A 83 14.70 7.34 -0.88
N GLU A 84 14.40 7.92 0.27
CA GLU A 84 14.03 9.34 0.37
C GLU A 84 15.17 10.25 -0.08
N ARG A 85 16.39 9.99 0.37
CA ARG A 85 17.59 10.75 -0.06
C ARG A 85 17.82 10.61 -1.55
N TYR A 86 17.70 9.39 -2.09
CA TYR A 86 17.81 9.15 -3.52
C TYR A 86 16.74 9.91 -4.30
N ALA A 87 15.49 9.84 -3.85
CA ALA A 87 14.38 10.54 -4.48
C ALA A 87 14.60 12.06 -4.48
N LYS A 88 14.97 12.63 -3.32
CA LYS A 88 15.26 14.06 -3.19
C LYS A 88 16.41 14.50 -4.13
N ALA A 89 17.53 13.78 -4.14
CA ALA A 89 18.69 14.09 -4.96
C ALA A 89 18.43 14.00 -6.47
N LYS A 90 17.43 13.20 -6.88
CA LYS A 90 17.08 12.98 -8.31
C LYS A 90 15.76 13.65 -8.72
N GLY A 91 15.18 14.50 -7.89
CA GLY A 91 13.88 15.14 -8.18
C GLY A 91 12.75 14.14 -8.37
N LYS A 92 12.80 13.04 -7.62
CA LYS A 92 11.82 11.95 -7.64
C LYS A 92 10.98 11.95 -6.35
N GLU A 93 10.06 10.99 -6.24
CA GLU A 93 9.13 10.91 -5.12
C GLU A 93 8.97 9.45 -4.63
N VAL A 94 8.78 9.28 -3.33
CA VAL A 94 8.39 8.02 -2.71
C VAL A 94 6.94 8.07 -2.26
N LEU A 95 6.33 6.90 -1.99
CA LEU A 95 4.90 6.79 -1.71
C LEU A 95 4.43 7.67 -0.54
N ALA A 96 5.10 7.64 0.62
CA ALA A 96 4.63 8.32 1.81
C ALA A 96 4.52 9.85 1.65
N PRO A 97 5.55 10.58 1.19
CA PRO A 97 5.43 11.99 0.84
C PRO A 97 4.40 12.28 -0.26
N THR A 98 4.24 11.38 -1.24
CA THR A 98 3.23 11.54 -2.29
C THR A 98 1.82 11.49 -1.72
N LEU A 99 1.53 10.58 -0.79
CA LEU A 99 0.26 10.50 -0.07
C LEU A 99 -0.03 11.79 0.69
N GLN A 100 0.94 12.27 1.48
CA GLN A 100 0.80 13.52 2.24
C GLN A 100 0.49 14.72 1.35
N LYS A 101 1.25 14.89 0.27
CA LYS A 101 1.05 15.98 -0.70
C LYS A 101 -0.35 15.96 -1.32
N GLN A 102 -0.98 14.79 -1.40
CA GLN A 102 -2.31 14.60 -1.98
C GLN A 102 -3.43 14.54 -0.94
N GLY A 103 -3.14 14.89 0.31
CA GLY A 103 -4.13 14.91 1.41
C GLY A 103 -4.64 13.53 1.80
N ILE A 104 -3.84 12.48 1.55
CA ILE A 104 -4.17 11.11 1.91
C ILE A 104 -3.39 10.73 3.18
N ASN A 105 -4.09 10.62 4.30
CA ASN A 105 -3.50 10.25 5.57
C ASN A 105 -3.88 8.80 5.91
N ILE A 106 -2.89 7.91 5.96
CA ILE A 106 -3.06 6.54 6.45
C ILE A 106 -2.76 6.56 7.95
N PRO A 107 -3.69 6.12 8.82
CA PRO A 107 -3.47 6.12 10.25
C PRO A 107 -2.28 5.24 10.66
N ALA A 108 -1.62 5.57 11.76
CA ALA A 108 -0.55 4.74 12.28
C ALA A 108 -1.07 3.35 12.71
N GLN A 109 -0.21 2.34 12.71
CA GLN A 109 -0.60 0.96 13.00
C GLN A 109 -1.16 0.79 14.43
N LYS A 110 -0.68 1.58 15.38
CA LYS A 110 -1.21 1.62 16.76
C LYS A 110 -2.64 2.19 16.84
N ASP A 111 -3.04 3.01 15.86
CA ASP A 111 -4.30 3.73 15.86
C ASP A 111 -5.38 3.00 15.03
N SER A 112 -4.99 2.08 14.15
CA SER A 112 -5.93 1.35 13.30
C SER A 112 -5.44 -0.03 12.91
N PRO A 113 -6.25 -1.09 13.11
CA PRO A 113 -5.92 -2.44 12.65
C PRO A 113 -5.90 -2.55 11.12
N TYR A 114 -6.44 -1.56 10.42
CA TYR A 114 -6.49 -1.52 8.96
C TYR A 114 -5.25 -0.85 8.33
N SER A 115 -4.38 -0.22 9.12
CA SER A 115 -3.22 0.52 8.64
C SER A 115 -2.37 -0.29 7.65
N TYR A 116 -1.97 -1.51 8.02
CA TYR A 116 -1.17 -2.37 7.15
C TYR A 116 -1.87 -2.69 5.82
N LYS A 117 -3.18 -2.95 5.85
CA LYS A 117 -3.98 -3.20 4.63
C LYS A 117 -4.04 -1.97 3.74
N LEU A 118 -4.17 -0.78 4.34
CA LEU A 118 -4.18 0.49 3.61
C LEU A 118 -2.83 0.78 2.96
N TRP A 119 -1.72 0.54 3.65
CA TRP A 119 -0.37 0.67 3.07
C TRP A 119 -0.17 -0.29 1.90
N LYS A 120 -0.53 -1.57 2.05
CA LYS A 120 -0.49 -2.54 0.93
C LYS A 120 -1.32 -2.07 -0.27
N TYR A 121 -2.52 -1.55 -0.01
CA TYR A 121 -3.40 -1.04 -1.06
C TYR A 121 -2.82 0.21 -1.73
N ALA A 122 -2.27 1.15 -0.96
CA ALA A 122 -1.60 2.34 -1.50
C ALA A 122 -0.39 1.97 -2.37
N SER A 123 0.46 1.05 -1.90
CA SER A 123 1.59 0.52 -2.67
C SER A 123 1.15 -0.09 -4.00
N LYS A 124 0.09 -0.89 -3.98
CA LYS A 124 -0.48 -1.48 -5.20
C LYS A 124 -0.95 -0.40 -6.18
N VAL A 125 -1.76 0.55 -5.72
CA VAL A 125 -2.28 1.64 -6.56
C VAL A 125 -1.14 2.53 -7.08
N TYR A 126 -0.14 2.81 -6.25
CA TYR A 126 1.04 3.58 -6.64
C TYR A 126 1.81 2.90 -7.79
N ALA A 127 2.07 1.61 -7.68
CA ALA A 127 2.73 0.83 -8.74
C ALA A 127 1.88 0.76 -10.02
N GLN A 128 0.57 0.52 -9.91
CA GLN A 128 -0.35 0.47 -11.04
C GLN A 128 -0.45 1.79 -11.81
N ARG A 129 -0.30 2.92 -11.11
CA ARG A 129 -0.40 4.27 -11.68
C ARG A 129 0.93 4.88 -12.07
N THR A 130 2.03 4.26 -11.68
CA THR A 130 3.37 4.67 -12.13
C THR A 130 3.47 4.62 -13.64
N SER A 131 4.15 5.59 -14.22
CA SER A 131 4.41 5.66 -15.67
C SER A 131 5.80 6.21 -15.95
N GLY A 132 6.38 5.87 -17.10
CA GLY A 132 7.75 6.22 -17.46
C GLY A 132 8.76 5.38 -16.68
N SER A 133 9.90 5.96 -16.31
CA SER A 133 10.92 5.26 -15.52
C SER A 133 10.53 5.17 -14.04
N ALA A 134 10.75 4.01 -13.45
CA ALA A 134 10.60 3.74 -12.03
C ALA A 134 11.91 3.25 -11.43
N HIS A 135 12.13 3.48 -10.15
CA HIS A 135 13.32 3.06 -9.42
C HIS A 135 12.91 2.35 -8.13
N ALA A 136 13.74 1.40 -7.69
CA ALA A 136 13.58 0.78 -6.38
C ALA A 136 14.92 0.79 -5.64
N VAL A 137 14.94 1.24 -4.40
CA VAL A 137 16.10 1.19 -3.50
C VAL A 137 15.90 0.00 -2.56
N LEU A 138 16.77 -0.98 -2.68
CA LEU A 138 16.59 -2.27 -2.03
C LEU A 138 17.76 -2.56 -1.08
N GLY A 139 17.42 -2.97 0.14
CA GLY A 139 18.39 -3.50 1.08
C GLY A 139 18.79 -4.94 0.74
N SER A 140 19.93 -5.37 1.25
CA SER A 140 20.42 -6.75 1.09
C SER A 140 19.54 -7.75 1.85
N THR A 141 18.94 -7.34 2.96
CA THR A 141 18.02 -8.16 3.75
C THR A 141 16.59 -7.75 3.53
N ARG A 142 15.80 -8.62 2.89
CA ARG A 142 14.36 -8.43 2.68
C ARG A 142 13.60 -9.61 3.27
N ARG A 143 12.57 -9.31 4.05
CA ARG A 143 11.69 -10.35 4.60
C ARG A 143 10.95 -11.07 3.47
N PRO A 144 10.79 -12.41 3.53
CA PRO A 144 9.87 -13.11 2.67
C PRO A 144 8.48 -12.46 2.71
N GLY A 145 7.81 -12.35 1.57
CA GLY A 145 6.48 -11.74 1.50
C GLY A 145 6.44 -10.22 1.67
N ASN A 146 7.58 -9.52 1.57
CA ASN A 146 7.59 -8.05 1.59
C ASN A 146 6.76 -7.44 0.46
N ILE A 147 6.31 -6.20 0.65
CA ILE A 147 5.38 -5.53 -0.27
C ILE A 147 6.00 -5.32 -1.66
N TYR A 148 7.30 -5.00 -1.73
CA TYR A 148 7.95 -4.76 -3.02
C TYR A 148 7.93 -6.03 -3.89
N ASP A 149 8.44 -7.14 -3.36
CA ASP A 149 8.57 -8.37 -4.14
C ASP A 149 7.21 -9.02 -4.46
N THR A 150 6.23 -8.89 -3.55
CA THR A 150 4.93 -9.57 -3.70
C THR A 150 3.85 -8.73 -4.36
N ILE A 151 3.96 -7.42 -4.35
CA ILE A 151 2.92 -6.51 -4.86
C ILE A 151 3.49 -5.50 -5.86
N GLU A 152 4.47 -4.68 -5.45
CA GLU A 152 4.90 -3.52 -6.24
C GLU A 152 5.63 -3.96 -7.52
N LYS A 153 6.63 -4.82 -7.40
CA LYS A 153 7.39 -5.32 -8.57
C LYS A 153 6.50 -6.05 -9.57
N PRO A 154 5.63 -7.01 -9.19
CA PRO A 154 4.69 -7.64 -10.12
C PRO A 154 3.76 -6.66 -10.84
N GLU A 155 3.24 -5.64 -10.13
CA GLU A 155 2.38 -4.62 -10.73
C GLU A 155 3.17 -3.73 -11.70
N LEU A 156 4.40 -3.32 -11.37
CA LEU A 156 5.29 -2.55 -12.25
C LEU A 156 5.65 -3.33 -13.51
N MET A 157 5.93 -4.63 -13.38
CA MET A 157 6.26 -5.49 -14.52
C MET A 157 5.08 -5.63 -15.49
N LYS A 158 3.85 -5.74 -14.99
CA LYS A 158 2.63 -5.81 -15.80
C LYS A 158 2.20 -4.47 -16.38
N ASN A 159 2.59 -3.37 -15.77
CA ASN A 159 2.14 -2.04 -16.15
C ASN A 159 2.84 -1.55 -17.43
N LYS A 160 2.13 -1.57 -18.55
CA LYS A 160 2.65 -1.15 -19.87
C LYS A 160 3.10 0.31 -19.93
N LYS A 161 2.66 1.16 -18.99
CA LYS A 161 3.07 2.57 -18.91
C LYS A 161 4.45 2.74 -18.26
N VAL A 162 4.96 1.73 -17.56
CA VAL A 162 6.32 1.70 -17.02
C VAL A 162 7.26 1.24 -18.13
N THR A 163 8.11 2.14 -18.57
CA THR A 163 9.06 1.89 -19.69
C THR A 163 10.40 1.37 -19.21
N LYS A 164 10.75 1.58 -17.94
CA LYS A 164 12.00 1.12 -17.34
C LYS A 164 11.83 0.96 -15.84
N LEU A 165 12.30 -0.14 -15.28
CA LEU A 165 12.42 -0.35 -13.84
C LEU A 165 13.89 -0.63 -13.50
N THR A 166 14.48 0.22 -12.65
CA THR A 166 15.87 0.06 -12.19
C THR A 166 15.88 -0.20 -10.69
N GLU A 167 16.43 -1.32 -10.29
CA GLU A 167 16.72 -1.68 -8.89
C GLU A 167 18.11 -1.17 -8.50
N HIS A 168 18.21 -0.54 -7.35
CA HIS A 168 19.45 -0.02 -6.76
C HIS A 168 19.72 -0.75 -5.45
N ASN A 169 20.85 -1.40 -5.32
CA ASN A 169 21.28 -1.95 -4.04
C ASN A 169 21.74 -0.78 -3.14
N ALA A 170 21.12 -0.65 -1.97
CA ALA A 170 21.37 0.46 -1.05
C ALA A 170 22.77 0.45 -0.41
N GLU A 171 23.43 -0.70 -0.40
CA GLU A 171 24.77 -0.86 0.18
C GLU A 171 25.87 -0.62 -0.85
N THR A 172 25.77 -1.30 -1.98
CA THR A 172 26.83 -1.30 -3.01
C THR A 172 26.67 -0.22 -4.06
N GLY A 173 25.48 0.41 -4.13
CA GLY A 173 25.11 1.33 -5.20
C GLY A 173 24.91 0.66 -6.56
N LYS A 174 25.06 -0.69 -6.65
CA LYS A 174 24.88 -1.42 -7.90
C LYS A 174 23.46 -1.22 -8.44
N LYS A 175 23.36 -1.02 -9.74
CA LYS A 175 22.10 -0.83 -10.46
C LYS A 175 21.84 -2.01 -11.37
N THR A 176 20.60 -2.49 -11.38
CA THR A 176 20.13 -3.55 -12.27
C THR A 176 18.85 -3.09 -12.96
N VAL A 177 18.84 -3.12 -14.27
CA VAL A 177 17.61 -2.86 -15.04
C VAL A 177 16.85 -4.17 -15.13
N VAL A 178 15.60 -4.18 -14.66
CA VAL A 178 14.75 -5.37 -14.61
C VAL A 178 13.53 -5.30 -15.55
N LYS A 179 13.32 -4.11 -16.11
CA LYS A 179 12.36 -3.85 -17.18
C LYS A 179 12.84 -2.71 -18.05
#